data_f3beee933b6269bec67abf3211b67126
#
_entry.id   f3beee933b6269bec67abf3211b67126
#
_cell.length_a   1.000
_cell.length_b   1.000
_cell.length_c   1.000
_cell.angle_alpha   90.00
_cell.angle_beta   90.00
_cell.angle_gamma   90.00
#
_symmetry.space_group_name_H-M   'P 1'
#
loop_
_entity.id
_entity.type
_entity.pdbx_description
1 polymer ?
#
loop_
_entity_poly.entity_id
_entity_poly.type
_entity_poly.pdbx_seq_one_letter_code
_entity_poly.pdbx_strand_id
1 'polypeptide(L)'
;MKKLLIVEDDKNWADILCGYAAAVGAEARTVVSGGQAMEMIDNWQPDAIVLDILLAGETAVALLNELRSHADLARLPIVVCSNADVNLEDLRPFGVGALLDKASMRPDEARAIFSEVFNGTE
;
A
#
# COMPACT_ATOMS: atom_id res chain seq x y z
N MET A 1 6.38 14.72 -8.50
CA MET A 1 6.17 14.16 -7.16
C MET A 1 5.54 12.79 -7.26
N LYS A 2 6.07 11.81 -6.57
CA LYS A 2 5.50 10.46 -6.57
C LYS A 2 4.19 10.45 -5.79
N LYS A 3 3.29 9.56 -6.19
CA LYS A 3 1.95 9.45 -5.62
C LYS A 3 1.80 8.12 -4.91
N LEU A 4 1.40 8.15 -3.65
CA LEU A 4 1.17 6.95 -2.84
C LEU A 4 -0.29 6.88 -2.44
N LEU A 5 -0.95 5.78 -2.81
CA LEU A 5 -2.31 5.51 -2.35
C LEU A 5 -2.23 4.65 -1.09
N ILE A 6 -2.90 5.09 -0.04
CA ILE A 6 -2.94 4.38 1.24
C ILE A 6 -4.36 3.86 1.44
N VAL A 7 -4.49 2.53 1.53
CA VAL A 7 -5.78 1.86 1.75
C VAL A 7 -5.78 1.38 3.19
N GLU A 8 -6.39 2.16 4.07
CA GLU A 8 -6.36 1.95 5.51
C GLU A 8 -7.62 2.52 6.15
N ASP A 9 -8.35 1.69 6.89
CA ASP A 9 -9.59 2.12 7.54
C ASP A 9 -9.37 2.76 8.92
N ASP A 10 -8.20 2.58 9.52
CA ASP A 10 -7.84 3.22 10.79
C ASP A 10 -7.23 4.59 10.50
N LYS A 11 -7.92 5.64 10.94
CA LYS A 11 -7.48 7.02 10.67
C LYS A 11 -6.10 7.32 11.26
N ASN A 12 -5.79 6.79 12.44
CA ASN A 12 -4.51 7.04 13.08
C ASN A 12 -3.37 6.43 12.27
N TRP A 13 -3.54 5.21 11.80
CA TRP A 13 -2.53 4.58 10.94
C TRP A 13 -2.42 5.26 9.58
N ALA A 14 -3.55 5.68 9.01
CA ALA A 14 -3.52 6.43 7.76
C ALA A 14 -2.71 7.72 7.91
N ASP A 15 -2.90 8.45 8.99
CA ASP A 15 -2.15 9.69 9.26
C ASP A 15 -0.65 9.42 9.44
N ILE A 16 -0.30 8.35 10.15
CA ILE A 16 1.10 7.95 10.34
C ILE A 16 1.76 7.63 8.99
N LEU A 17 1.08 6.86 8.17
CA LEU A 17 1.61 6.48 6.85
C LEU A 17 1.72 7.69 5.92
N CYS A 18 0.78 8.62 5.98
CA CYS A 18 0.88 9.90 5.25
C CYS A 18 2.13 10.67 5.65
N GLY A 19 2.46 10.68 6.96
CA GLY A 19 3.65 11.34 7.45
C GLY A 19 4.93 10.72 6.89
N TYR A 20 4.99 9.41 6.82
CA TYR A 20 6.14 8.73 6.23
C TYR A 20 6.27 8.99 4.74
N ALA A 21 5.14 9.04 4.03
CA ALA A 21 5.14 9.38 2.60
C ALA A 21 5.67 10.79 2.37
N ALA A 22 5.21 11.75 3.16
CA ALA A 22 5.67 13.14 3.07
C ALA A 22 7.18 13.23 3.31
N ALA A 23 7.70 12.45 4.26
CA ALA A 23 9.13 12.45 4.59
C ALA A 23 10.01 12.00 3.42
N VAL A 24 9.48 11.21 2.49
CA VAL A 24 10.22 10.79 1.28
C VAL A 24 9.80 11.58 0.04
N GLY A 25 9.07 12.68 0.21
CA GLY A 25 8.71 13.57 -0.89
C GLY A 25 7.54 13.08 -1.74
N ALA A 26 6.71 12.18 -1.21
CA ALA A 26 5.56 11.67 -1.94
C ALA A 26 4.27 12.40 -1.54
N GLU A 27 3.35 12.53 -2.50
CA GLU A 27 1.98 12.96 -2.23
C GLU A 27 1.16 11.71 -1.89
N ALA A 28 0.44 11.74 -0.76
CA ALA A 28 -0.37 10.60 -0.33
C ALA A 28 -1.85 10.95 -0.35
N ARG A 29 -2.68 9.98 -0.72
CA ARG A 29 -4.13 10.04 -0.56
C ARG A 29 -4.59 8.77 0.12
N THR A 30 -5.64 8.87 0.93
CA THR A 30 -6.12 7.74 1.71
C THR A 30 -7.55 7.36 1.30
N VAL A 31 -7.81 6.06 1.28
CA VAL A 31 -9.16 5.50 1.11
C VAL A 31 -9.35 4.40 2.14
N VAL A 32 -10.59 3.98 2.37
CA VAL A 32 -10.90 3.05 3.45
C VAL A 32 -11.36 1.67 2.96
N SER A 33 -11.55 1.50 1.66
CA SER A 33 -12.05 0.22 1.11
C SER A 33 -11.44 -0.09 -0.24
N GLY A 34 -11.57 -1.35 -0.66
CA GLY A 34 -11.12 -1.78 -1.97
C GLY A 34 -11.84 -1.09 -3.12
N GLY A 35 -13.15 -0.86 -2.96
CA GLY A 35 -13.92 -0.14 -3.99
C GLY A 35 -13.44 1.29 -4.19
N GLN A 36 -13.21 2.01 -3.09
CA GLN A 36 -12.65 3.35 -3.15
C GLN A 36 -11.24 3.35 -3.74
N ALA A 37 -10.46 2.31 -3.44
CA ALA A 37 -9.12 2.19 -3.97
C ALA A 37 -9.13 2.08 -5.50
N MET A 38 -10.01 1.26 -6.06
CA MET A 38 -10.10 1.10 -7.51
C MET A 38 -10.50 2.40 -8.20
N GLU A 39 -11.46 3.14 -7.65
CA GLU A 39 -11.83 4.45 -8.18
C GLU A 39 -10.66 5.42 -8.16
N MET A 40 -9.92 5.47 -7.05
CA MET A 40 -8.78 6.36 -6.90
C MET A 40 -7.66 5.98 -7.87
N ILE A 41 -7.43 4.69 -8.08
CA ILE A 41 -6.42 4.21 -9.02
C ILE A 41 -6.74 4.71 -10.44
N ASP A 42 -8.00 4.57 -10.85
CA ASP A 42 -8.42 5.01 -12.18
C ASP A 42 -8.30 6.52 -12.37
N ASN A 43 -8.67 7.30 -11.36
CA ASN A 43 -8.75 8.75 -11.48
C ASN A 43 -7.45 9.46 -11.17
N TRP A 44 -6.62 8.90 -10.30
CA TRP A 44 -5.40 9.57 -9.81
C TRP A 44 -4.11 8.92 -10.33
N GLN A 45 -4.15 7.65 -10.65
CA GLN A 45 -3.01 6.88 -11.16
C GLN A 45 -1.79 6.94 -10.23
N PRO A 46 -1.91 6.36 -9.01
CA PRO A 46 -0.80 6.36 -8.06
C PRO A 46 0.40 5.57 -8.59
N ASP A 47 1.58 5.89 -8.07
CA ASP A 47 2.82 5.19 -8.42
C ASP A 47 3.06 3.96 -7.55
N ALA A 48 2.40 3.88 -6.40
CA ALA A 48 2.50 2.74 -5.49
C ALA A 48 1.30 2.72 -4.56
N ILE A 49 1.04 1.56 -3.94
CA ILE A 49 -0.05 1.37 -3.00
C ILE A 49 0.51 0.79 -1.71
N VAL A 50 0.04 1.33 -0.58
CA VAL A 50 0.20 0.71 0.75
C VAL A 50 -1.19 0.29 1.20
N LEU A 51 -1.34 -0.97 1.64
CA LEU A 51 -2.64 -1.41 2.09
C LEU A 51 -2.54 -2.32 3.32
N ASP A 52 -3.57 -2.28 4.17
CA ASP A 52 -3.75 -3.23 5.25
C ASP A 52 -4.44 -4.48 4.69
N ILE A 53 -3.94 -5.66 5.07
CA ILE A 53 -4.54 -6.92 4.63
C ILE A 53 -5.93 -7.13 5.22
N LEU A 54 -6.19 -6.53 6.40
CA LEU A 54 -7.49 -6.60 7.07
C LEU A 54 -8.15 -5.24 7.02
N LEU A 55 -8.99 -5.02 6.03
CA LEU A 55 -9.83 -3.83 5.91
C LEU A 55 -11.15 -4.08 6.65
N ALA A 56 -11.87 -3.01 6.99
CA ALA A 56 -13.11 -3.11 7.74
C ALA A 56 -14.10 -4.09 7.08
N GLY A 57 -14.36 -5.22 7.72
CA GLY A 57 -15.31 -6.20 7.25
C GLY A 57 -14.89 -7.03 6.04
N GLU A 58 -13.67 -6.84 5.55
CA GLU A 58 -13.19 -7.59 4.38
C GLU A 58 -11.67 -7.75 4.43
N THR A 59 -11.14 -8.64 3.58
CA THR A 59 -9.70 -8.76 3.41
C THR A 59 -9.28 -8.05 2.13
N ALA A 60 -8.00 -7.67 2.05
CA ALA A 60 -7.45 -7.03 0.88
C ALA A 60 -7.18 -8.00 -0.28
N VAL A 61 -7.40 -9.29 -0.09
CA VAL A 61 -7.11 -10.29 -1.12
C VAL A 61 -7.93 -10.03 -2.40
N ALA A 62 -9.19 -9.64 -2.24
CA ALA A 62 -10.03 -9.32 -3.39
C ALA A 62 -9.45 -8.15 -4.20
N LEU A 63 -8.98 -7.10 -3.51
CA LEU A 63 -8.34 -5.97 -4.18
C LEU A 63 -7.04 -6.40 -4.89
N LEU A 64 -6.22 -7.19 -4.22
CA LEU A 64 -4.97 -7.70 -4.81
C LEU A 64 -5.24 -8.52 -6.08
N ASN A 65 -6.25 -9.39 -6.04
CA ASN A 65 -6.61 -10.19 -7.21
C ASN A 65 -7.12 -9.31 -8.35
N GLU A 66 -7.90 -8.29 -8.03
CA GLU A 66 -8.40 -7.37 -9.05
C GLU A 66 -7.27 -6.60 -9.70
N LEU A 67 -6.32 -6.10 -8.92
CA LEU A 67 -5.16 -5.38 -9.46
C LEU A 67 -4.35 -6.26 -10.41
N ARG A 68 -4.17 -7.52 -10.07
CA ARG A 68 -3.40 -8.43 -10.91
C ARG A 68 -4.12 -8.83 -12.19
N SER A 69 -5.46 -8.75 -12.20
CA SER A 69 -6.24 -9.09 -13.39
C SER A 69 -6.20 -8.01 -14.47
N HIS A 70 -5.74 -6.81 -14.13
CA HIS A 70 -5.60 -5.70 -15.09
C HIS A 70 -4.14 -5.58 -15.53
N ALA A 71 -3.88 -5.72 -16.82
CA ALA A 71 -2.52 -5.73 -17.34
C ALA A 71 -1.73 -4.46 -17.00
N ASP A 72 -2.40 -3.31 -17.01
CA ASP A 72 -1.79 -2.02 -16.70
C ASP A 72 -1.51 -1.82 -15.20
N LEU A 73 -2.17 -2.60 -14.34
CA LEU A 73 -2.04 -2.48 -12.88
C LEU A 73 -1.22 -3.61 -12.26
N ALA A 74 -0.96 -4.68 -13.02
CA ALA A 74 -0.29 -5.87 -12.49
C ALA A 74 1.14 -5.59 -12.00
N ARG A 75 1.75 -4.50 -12.46
CA ARG A 75 3.12 -4.09 -12.07
C ARG A 75 3.15 -2.99 -11.04
N LEU A 76 1.98 -2.51 -10.60
CA LEU A 76 1.91 -1.46 -9.61
C LEU A 76 2.54 -1.96 -8.30
N PRO A 77 3.56 -1.27 -7.76
CA PRO A 77 4.20 -1.70 -6.52
C PRO A 77 3.22 -1.66 -5.35
N ILE A 78 3.22 -2.74 -4.55
CA ILE A 78 2.30 -2.88 -3.43
C ILE A 78 3.09 -3.19 -2.17
N VAL A 79 2.85 -2.40 -1.11
CA VAL A 79 3.36 -2.63 0.23
C VAL A 79 2.17 -2.98 1.13
N VAL A 80 2.28 -4.05 1.88
CA VAL A 80 1.29 -4.39 2.90
C VAL A 80 1.78 -3.87 4.25
N CYS A 81 0.92 -3.18 4.99
CA CYS A 81 1.21 -2.67 6.33
C CYS A 81 0.10 -3.17 7.26
N SER A 82 0.38 -4.12 8.13
CA SER A 82 -0.67 -4.83 8.85
C SER A 82 -0.22 -5.32 10.23
N ASN A 83 -1.21 -5.45 11.14
CA ASN A 83 -1.05 -6.17 12.40
C ASN A 83 -1.30 -7.66 12.25
N ALA A 84 -1.82 -8.10 11.09
CA ALA A 84 -2.12 -9.51 10.89
C ALA A 84 -0.83 -10.33 10.88
N ASP A 85 -0.93 -11.57 11.36
CA ASP A 85 0.18 -12.51 11.31
C ASP A 85 0.29 -13.06 9.89
N VAL A 86 0.98 -12.31 9.03
CA VAL A 86 1.16 -12.66 7.63
C VAL A 86 2.64 -12.65 7.28
N ASN A 87 2.97 -13.37 6.21
CA ASN A 87 4.33 -13.61 5.78
C ASN A 87 4.47 -13.08 4.35
N LEU A 88 5.54 -12.34 4.08
CA LEU A 88 5.75 -11.74 2.76
C LEU A 88 5.79 -12.81 1.65
N GLU A 89 6.38 -13.96 1.92
CA GLU A 89 6.45 -15.03 0.91
C GLU A 89 5.05 -15.48 0.47
N ASP A 90 4.09 -15.50 1.39
CA ASP A 90 2.71 -15.86 1.07
C ASP A 90 1.99 -14.77 0.28
N LEU A 91 2.45 -13.53 0.37
CA LEU A 91 1.86 -12.39 -0.33
C LEU A 91 2.51 -12.11 -1.69
N ARG A 92 3.71 -12.59 -1.93
CA ARG A 92 4.41 -12.35 -3.21
C ARG A 92 3.61 -12.80 -4.44
N PRO A 93 2.90 -13.95 -4.40
CA PRO A 93 2.08 -14.35 -5.55
C PRO A 93 0.98 -13.36 -5.89
N PHE A 94 0.58 -12.50 -4.94
CA PHE A 94 -0.42 -11.46 -5.16
C PHE A 94 0.19 -10.12 -5.62
N GLY A 95 1.49 -10.08 -5.88
CA GLY A 95 2.15 -8.86 -6.36
C GLY A 95 2.68 -7.96 -5.25
N VAL A 96 2.64 -8.42 -4.01
CA VAL A 96 3.15 -7.64 -2.87
C VAL A 96 4.67 -7.71 -2.84
N GLY A 97 5.34 -6.55 -2.82
CA GLY A 97 6.80 -6.48 -2.84
C GLY A 97 7.44 -6.21 -1.49
N ALA A 98 6.67 -5.76 -0.50
CA ALA A 98 7.20 -5.46 0.83
C ALA A 98 6.11 -5.59 1.88
N LEU A 99 6.51 -5.88 3.12
CA LEU A 99 5.62 -6.02 4.26
C LEU A 99 6.14 -5.17 5.41
N LEU A 100 5.27 -4.34 5.97
CA LEU A 100 5.53 -3.59 7.19
C LEU A 100 4.63 -4.13 8.31
N ASP A 101 5.22 -4.51 9.44
CA ASP A 101 4.48 -4.98 10.61
C ASP A 101 4.16 -3.77 11.49
N LYS A 102 2.88 -3.48 11.67
CA LYS A 102 2.42 -2.34 12.47
C LYS A 102 2.92 -2.44 13.93
N ALA A 103 3.08 -3.64 14.46
CA ALA A 103 3.51 -3.82 15.84
C ALA A 103 4.98 -3.48 16.07
N SER A 104 5.83 -3.62 15.06
CA SER A 104 7.28 -3.45 15.19
C SER A 104 7.88 -2.43 14.25
N MET A 105 7.08 -1.83 13.36
CA MET A 105 7.56 -0.89 12.36
C MET A 105 8.18 0.36 12.99
N ARG A 106 9.36 0.73 12.47
CA ARG A 106 10.05 1.95 12.88
C ARG A 106 9.98 2.98 11.76
N PRO A 107 10.00 4.30 12.10
CA PRO A 107 9.92 5.35 11.08
C PRO A 107 10.97 5.24 9.99
N ASP A 108 12.23 4.93 10.35
CA ASP A 108 13.31 4.81 9.37
C ASP A 108 13.08 3.63 8.43
N GLU A 109 12.55 2.52 8.95
CA GLU A 109 12.22 1.34 8.15
C GLU A 109 11.12 1.67 7.13
N ALA A 110 10.04 2.32 7.57
CA ALA A 110 8.95 2.70 6.69
C ALA A 110 9.42 3.65 5.59
N ARG A 111 10.21 4.67 5.94
CA ARG A 111 10.75 5.61 4.97
C ARG A 111 11.65 4.92 3.94
N ALA A 112 12.49 3.99 4.41
CA ALA A 112 13.37 3.24 3.52
C ALA A 112 12.58 2.42 2.51
N ILE A 113 11.52 1.73 2.97
CA ILE A 113 10.69 0.91 2.09
C ILE A 113 9.93 1.78 1.09
N PHE A 114 9.36 2.91 1.52
CA PHE A 114 8.65 3.81 0.59
C PHE A 114 9.60 4.39 -0.45
N SER A 115 10.78 4.81 -0.05
CA SER A 115 11.79 5.33 -0.98
C SER A 115 12.20 4.26 -2.00
N GLU A 116 12.44 3.04 -1.55
CA GLU A 116 12.83 1.93 -2.41
C GLU A 116 11.73 1.56 -3.41
N VAL A 117 10.47 1.56 -2.96
CA VAL A 117 9.33 1.23 -3.81
C VAL A 117 9.24 2.21 -4.99
N PHE A 118 9.44 3.50 -4.74
CA PHE A 118 9.40 4.50 -5.81
C PHE A 118 10.63 4.43 -6.74
N ASN A 119 11.78 4.06 -6.22
CA ASN A 119 13.01 4.03 -7.00
C ASN A 119 13.21 2.71 -7.73
N GLY A 120 12.68 1.62 -7.20
CA GLY A 120 12.83 0.29 -7.75
C GLY A 120 11.93 -0.04 -8.92
N THR A 121 11.10 0.90 -9.36
CA THR A 121 10.13 0.69 -10.44
C THR A 121 10.65 1.01 -11.83
N GLU A 122 11.88 1.38 -11.91
CA GLU A 122 12.52 1.75 -13.18
C GLU A 122 12.80 0.57 -14.08
#